data_d5930e16f899ecc20fb77e2cdfa7faa0
#
_entry.id   d5930e16f899ecc20fb77e2cdfa7faa0
#
_cell.length_a   1.000
_cell.length_b   1.000
_cell.length_c   1.000
_cell.angle_alpha   90.00
_cell.angle_beta   90.00
_cell.angle_gamma   90.00
#
_symmetry.space_group_name_H-M   'P 1'
#
loop_
_entity.id
_entity.type
_entity.pdbx_description
1 polymer ?
#
loop_
_entity_poly.entity_id
_entity_poly.type
_entity_poly.pdbx_seq_one_letter_code
_entity_poly.pdbx_strand_id
1 'polypeptide(L)'
;YHDYSYEICGRNGAIVFYKSNLLNKDTANWVILQYDTNLTQTRNTEIHIPNLAEPISSYYTDNFVHILFQKDDNRNKSSVWFLLTYQCDSVNTKLLPLALTLNEISYIKAYDDYLYCVANEKKTIGANVVHLPTMEVKGIYLEDYYIEQYAFLEIDTLNERLLIGALHFPKVHEALSTFALIDSDLGFNEYALKQYPESDGIWLTGARCAVSDSGDVLLVGTYNHNTEKRLSNLHTGVYALPYRNGKMGEI
;
A
#
# COMPACT_ATOMS: atom_id res chain seq x y z
N TYR A 1 -21.75 13.36 -12.21
CA TYR A 1 -21.44 12.41 -11.15
C TYR A 1 -20.36 13.07 -10.31
N HIS A 2 -20.63 13.32 -9.03
CA HIS A 2 -19.62 13.78 -8.11
C HIS A 2 -18.90 12.55 -7.58
N ASP A 3 -17.61 12.44 -7.86
CA ASP A 3 -16.77 11.42 -7.27
C ASP A 3 -16.66 11.73 -5.77
N TYR A 4 -17.21 10.84 -4.95
CA TYR A 4 -17.08 10.91 -3.51
C TYR A 4 -16.36 9.65 -3.01
N SER A 5 -15.64 9.79 -1.92
CA SER A 5 -15.08 8.69 -1.17
C SER A 5 -15.46 8.83 0.29
N TYR A 6 -15.35 7.75 1.04
CA TYR A 6 -15.65 7.75 2.47
C TYR A 6 -14.66 6.94 3.27
N GLU A 7 -14.53 7.26 4.54
CA GLU A 7 -13.73 6.54 5.52
C GLU A 7 -14.53 6.32 6.80
N ILE A 8 -14.49 5.11 7.35
CA ILE A 8 -15.15 4.77 8.60
C ILE A 8 -14.16 5.01 9.74
N CYS A 9 -14.52 5.90 10.67
CA CYS A 9 -13.63 6.39 11.72
C CYS A 9 -13.96 5.79 13.10
N GLY A 10 -14.46 4.56 13.15
CA GLY A 10 -14.80 3.85 14.39
C GLY A 10 -15.73 4.67 15.28
N ARG A 11 -15.31 4.99 16.52
CA ARG A 11 -16.09 5.80 17.47
C ARG A 11 -16.31 7.25 17.02
N ASN A 12 -15.56 7.74 16.07
CA ASN A 12 -15.70 9.08 15.51
C ASN A 12 -16.68 9.13 14.33
N GLY A 13 -17.36 8.02 14.02
CA GLY A 13 -18.36 7.92 12.98
C GLY A 13 -17.79 7.69 11.59
N ALA A 14 -18.10 8.56 10.63
CA ALA A 14 -17.65 8.45 9.26
C ALA A 14 -17.30 9.81 8.65
N ILE A 15 -16.42 9.80 7.68
CA ILE A 15 -16.09 10.97 6.86
C ILE A 15 -16.44 10.67 5.41
N VAL A 16 -17.09 11.63 4.77
CA VAL A 16 -17.31 11.66 3.32
C VAL A 16 -16.54 12.84 2.75
N PHE A 17 -15.80 12.64 1.71
CA PHE A 17 -15.07 13.70 1.02
C PHE A 17 -15.30 13.65 -0.48
N TYR A 18 -15.43 14.82 -1.08
CA TYR A 18 -15.73 14.97 -2.50
C TYR A 18 -15.25 16.30 -3.05
N LYS A 19 -14.99 16.31 -4.34
CA LYS A 19 -14.67 17.51 -5.10
C LYS A 19 -15.96 18.29 -5.39
N SER A 20 -16.04 19.53 -4.89
CA SER A 20 -17.23 20.36 -5.08
C SER A 20 -17.16 21.22 -6.33
N ASN A 21 -16.14 22.06 -6.48
CA ASN A 21 -15.97 22.99 -7.58
C ASN A 21 -14.51 23.19 -7.94
N LEU A 22 -14.25 23.63 -9.18
CA LEU A 22 -12.99 24.21 -9.56
C LEU A 22 -12.97 25.69 -9.10
N LEU A 23 -12.00 26.06 -8.27
CA LEU A 23 -11.81 27.45 -7.87
C LEU A 23 -11.12 28.25 -8.96
N ASN A 24 -10.10 27.66 -9.57
CA ASN A 24 -9.34 28.21 -10.68
C ASN A 24 -8.61 27.08 -11.42
N LYS A 25 -7.77 27.41 -12.40
CA LYS A 25 -7.00 26.42 -13.16
C LYS A 25 -6.03 25.57 -12.34
N ASP A 26 -5.60 26.07 -11.18
CA ASP A 26 -4.55 25.45 -10.36
C ASP A 26 -5.11 24.74 -9.13
N THR A 27 -6.35 25.06 -8.70
CA THR A 27 -6.91 24.64 -7.41
C THR A 27 -8.38 24.22 -7.55
N ALA A 28 -8.73 23.12 -6.89
CA ALA A 28 -10.11 22.65 -6.72
C ALA A 28 -10.54 22.78 -5.26
N ASN A 29 -11.82 23.03 -5.04
CA ASN A 29 -12.43 22.98 -3.72
C ASN A 29 -12.93 21.58 -3.43
N TRP A 30 -12.50 21.03 -2.30
CA TRP A 30 -12.95 19.76 -1.76
C TRP A 30 -13.69 19.99 -0.47
N VAL A 31 -14.67 19.16 -0.21
CA VAL A 31 -15.50 19.21 0.99
C VAL A 31 -15.32 17.92 1.77
N ILE A 32 -15.11 18.04 3.08
CA ILE A 32 -15.13 16.96 4.05
C ILE A 32 -16.36 17.12 4.92
N LEU A 33 -17.23 16.13 4.87
CA LEU A 33 -18.40 16.02 5.77
C LEU A 33 -18.08 14.97 6.83
N GLN A 34 -18.17 15.35 8.10
CA GLN A 34 -18.07 14.41 9.21
C GLN A 34 -19.45 14.09 9.77
N TYR A 35 -19.68 12.80 9.99
CA TYR A 35 -20.89 12.26 10.60
C TYR A 35 -20.54 11.53 11.88
N ASP A 36 -21.39 11.64 12.89
CA ASP A 36 -21.27 10.83 14.10
C ASP A 36 -21.73 9.37 13.88
N THR A 37 -21.70 8.56 14.92
CA THR A 37 -22.15 7.16 14.87
C THR A 37 -23.65 6.99 14.63
N ASN A 38 -24.44 8.06 14.77
CA ASN A 38 -25.89 8.10 14.46
C ASN A 38 -26.14 8.62 13.03
N LEU A 39 -25.08 8.82 12.23
CA LEU A 39 -25.14 9.41 10.90
C LEU A 39 -25.67 10.85 10.87
N THR A 40 -25.53 11.58 11.99
CA THR A 40 -25.81 13.01 12.04
C THR A 40 -24.56 13.78 11.58
N GLN A 41 -24.73 14.69 10.63
CA GLN A 41 -23.63 15.52 10.19
C GLN A 41 -23.20 16.46 11.33
N THR A 42 -21.97 16.32 11.77
CA THR A 42 -21.38 17.11 12.87
C THR A 42 -20.50 18.23 12.37
N ARG A 43 -19.93 18.06 11.17
CA ARG A 43 -18.98 19.05 10.62
C ARG A 43 -19.01 19.09 9.10
N ASN A 44 -18.69 20.29 8.57
CA ASN A 44 -18.43 20.53 7.16
C ASN A 44 -17.16 21.39 7.06
N THR A 45 -16.16 20.90 6.32
CA THR A 45 -14.88 21.57 6.17
C THR A 45 -14.53 21.68 4.69
N GLU A 46 -14.23 22.87 4.22
CA GLU A 46 -13.74 23.10 2.86
C GLU A 46 -12.20 23.17 2.85
N ILE A 47 -11.62 22.54 1.85
CA ILE A 47 -10.17 22.49 1.65
C ILE A 47 -9.81 22.73 0.19
N HIS A 48 -8.67 23.36 -0.02
CA HIS A 48 -8.16 23.64 -1.35
C HIS A 48 -7.05 22.66 -1.71
N ILE A 49 -7.29 21.86 -2.74
CA ILE A 49 -6.36 20.84 -3.22
C ILE A 49 -5.92 21.21 -4.64
N PRO A 50 -4.66 20.93 -5.03
CA PRO A 50 -4.21 21.17 -6.40
C PRO A 50 -5.16 20.55 -7.41
N ASN A 51 -5.51 21.31 -8.47
CA ASN A 51 -6.37 20.82 -9.52
C ASN A 51 -5.73 19.59 -10.20
N LEU A 52 -6.55 18.64 -10.65
CA LEU A 52 -6.15 17.36 -11.20
C LEU A 52 -5.48 16.41 -10.18
N ALA A 53 -5.44 16.74 -8.90
CA ALA A 53 -5.10 15.78 -7.88
C ALA A 53 -6.35 14.93 -7.56
N GLU A 54 -6.19 13.61 -7.60
CA GLU A 54 -7.25 12.65 -7.34
C GLU A 54 -6.92 11.83 -6.09
N PRO A 55 -7.89 11.49 -5.23
CA PRO A 55 -7.66 10.68 -4.06
C PRO A 55 -7.39 9.23 -4.48
N ILE A 56 -6.31 8.67 -4.00
CA ILE A 56 -5.92 7.29 -4.28
C ILE A 56 -6.35 6.36 -3.16
N SER A 57 -6.23 6.81 -1.93
CA SER A 57 -6.61 6.03 -0.76
C SER A 57 -6.83 6.90 0.46
N SER A 58 -7.56 6.37 1.44
CA SER A 58 -7.76 6.99 2.75
C SER A 58 -7.55 5.99 3.87
N TYR A 59 -7.17 6.49 5.04
CA TYR A 59 -6.91 5.70 6.24
C TYR A 59 -7.35 6.45 7.47
N TYR A 60 -7.88 5.71 8.42
CA TYR A 60 -8.14 6.22 9.76
C TYR A 60 -7.13 5.63 10.76
N THR A 61 -6.46 6.49 11.50
CA THR A 61 -5.58 6.13 12.62
C THR A 61 -5.84 7.06 13.79
N ASP A 62 -6.08 6.52 14.96
CA ASP A 62 -6.19 7.20 16.27
C ASP A 62 -7.10 8.43 16.35
N ASN A 63 -7.53 9.09 15.57
CA ASN A 63 -8.33 10.31 15.53
C ASN A 63 -8.05 11.17 14.28
N PHE A 64 -7.21 10.62 13.39
CA PHE A 64 -6.86 11.28 12.15
C PHE A 64 -7.36 10.48 10.95
N VAL A 65 -7.85 11.18 9.95
CA VAL A 65 -8.04 10.62 8.62
C VAL A 65 -6.96 11.17 7.71
N HIS A 66 -6.23 10.26 7.10
CA HIS A 66 -5.21 10.56 6.12
C HIS A 66 -5.73 10.22 4.73
N ILE A 67 -5.72 11.17 3.81
CA ILE A 67 -6.14 10.98 2.43
C ILE A 67 -4.94 11.27 1.53
N LEU A 68 -4.52 10.27 0.79
CA LEU A 68 -3.43 10.39 -0.17
C LEU A 68 -3.99 10.81 -1.52
N PHE A 69 -3.46 11.89 -2.06
CA PHE A 69 -3.77 12.41 -3.38
C PHE A 69 -2.58 12.25 -4.32
N GLN A 70 -2.88 11.88 -5.55
CA GLN A 70 -1.92 11.83 -6.66
C GLN A 70 -2.31 12.88 -7.70
N LYS A 71 -1.33 13.58 -8.22
CA LYS A 71 -1.45 14.44 -9.37
C LYS A 71 -0.41 14.04 -10.41
N ASP A 72 -0.86 13.68 -11.60
CA ASP A 72 0.03 13.37 -12.70
C ASP A 72 0.72 14.64 -13.23
N ASP A 73 2.03 14.59 -13.27
CA ASP A 73 2.84 15.58 -13.99
C ASP A 73 3.14 15.08 -15.40
N ASN A 74 2.27 15.41 -16.33
CA ASN A 74 2.40 15.02 -17.74
C ASN A 74 3.69 15.51 -18.39
N ARG A 75 4.37 16.53 -17.85
CA ARG A 75 5.61 17.08 -18.41
C ARG A 75 6.81 16.20 -18.07
N ASN A 76 6.85 15.71 -16.85
CA ASN A 76 7.99 14.93 -16.34
C ASN A 76 7.72 13.42 -16.32
N LYS A 77 6.51 12.97 -16.71
CA LYS A 77 6.06 11.58 -16.58
C LYS A 77 6.25 11.04 -15.16
N SER A 78 6.03 11.90 -14.19
CA SER A 78 6.13 11.62 -12.76
C SER A 78 4.82 11.98 -12.07
N SER A 79 4.60 11.43 -10.91
CA SER A 79 3.46 11.78 -10.07
C SER A 79 3.91 12.67 -8.92
N VAL A 80 3.09 13.65 -8.60
CA VAL A 80 3.25 14.50 -7.41
C VAL A 80 2.22 14.03 -6.38
N TRP A 81 2.69 13.79 -5.18
CA TRP A 81 1.89 13.24 -4.10
C TRP A 81 1.61 14.28 -3.03
N PHE A 82 0.40 14.22 -2.46
CA PHE A 82 -0.01 15.08 -1.35
C PHE A 82 -0.71 14.23 -0.30
N LEU A 83 -0.41 14.47 0.97
CA LEU A 83 -1.14 13.88 2.08
C LEU A 83 -1.99 14.94 2.75
N LEU A 84 -3.29 14.72 2.77
CA LEU A 84 -4.22 15.47 3.58
C LEU A 84 -4.41 14.73 4.90
N THR A 85 -4.15 15.41 6.01
CA THR A 85 -4.46 14.94 7.35
C THR A 85 -5.62 15.75 7.90
N TYR A 86 -6.69 15.08 8.28
CA TYR A 86 -7.88 15.65 8.90
C TYR A 86 -8.03 15.11 10.31
N GLN A 87 -8.13 16.00 11.29
CA GLN A 87 -8.31 15.62 12.70
C GLN A 87 -9.78 15.58 13.06
N CYS A 88 -10.27 14.41 13.51
CA CYS A 88 -11.71 14.19 13.72
C CYS A 88 -12.32 14.95 14.90
N ASP A 89 -11.54 15.29 15.92
CA ASP A 89 -12.00 16.00 17.11
C ASP A 89 -11.78 17.52 17.07
N SER A 90 -11.05 18.01 16.08
CA SER A 90 -10.75 19.42 15.91
C SER A 90 -10.98 19.88 14.47
N VAL A 91 -10.87 21.21 14.21
CA VAL A 91 -11.00 21.77 12.85
C VAL A 91 -9.65 21.75 12.10
N ASN A 92 -8.68 20.99 12.60
CA ASN A 92 -7.34 21.05 12.06
C ASN A 92 -7.23 20.16 10.82
N THR A 93 -6.90 20.79 9.70
CA THR A 93 -6.60 20.12 8.43
C THR A 93 -5.24 20.57 7.93
N LYS A 94 -4.45 19.62 7.42
CA LYS A 94 -3.13 19.89 6.90
C LYS A 94 -2.94 19.14 5.58
N LEU A 95 -2.61 19.87 4.53
CA LEU A 95 -2.23 19.31 3.23
C LEU A 95 -0.74 19.51 3.01
N LEU A 96 0.00 18.44 2.83
CA LEU A 96 1.45 18.50 2.65
C LEU A 96 1.87 17.73 1.38
N PRO A 97 2.83 18.26 0.62
CA PRO A 97 3.47 17.48 -0.43
C PRO A 97 4.29 16.35 0.18
N LEU A 98 4.25 15.19 -0.46
CA LEU A 98 5.07 14.03 -0.12
C LEU A 98 6.14 13.82 -1.18
N ALA A 99 7.37 13.60 -0.74
CA ALA A 99 8.48 13.25 -1.62
C ALA A 99 8.51 11.73 -1.90
N LEU A 100 7.37 11.14 -2.29
CA LEU A 100 7.35 9.75 -2.73
C LEU A 100 8.05 9.65 -4.08
N THR A 101 8.90 8.65 -4.21
CA THR A 101 9.65 8.38 -5.45
C THR A 101 8.95 7.38 -6.36
N LEU A 102 7.75 6.97 -5.98
CA LEU A 102 6.93 5.98 -6.67
C LEU A 102 5.98 6.65 -7.68
N ASN A 103 5.84 6.08 -8.87
CA ASN A 103 4.93 6.58 -9.91
C ASN A 103 3.52 5.99 -9.82
N GLU A 104 3.43 4.70 -9.50
CA GLU A 104 2.17 4.01 -9.24
C GLU A 104 2.24 3.31 -7.90
N ILE A 105 1.14 3.36 -7.14
CA ILE A 105 1.06 2.69 -5.85
C ILE A 105 0.10 1.51 -5.99
N SER A 106 0.60 0.30 -5.67
CA SER A 106 -0.15 -0.94 -5.72
C SER A 106 -0.82 -1.26 -4.39
N TYR A 107 -0.14 -1.01 -3.29
CA TYR A 107 -0.65 -1.22 -1.94
C TYR A 107 -0.27 -0.07 -1.04
N ILE A 108 -1.18 0.26 -0.15
CA ILE A 108 -1.00 1.25 0.90
C ILE A 108 -1.57 0.69 2.21
N LYS A 109 -0.88 0.91 3.31
CA LYS A 109 -1.37 0.68 4.67
C LYS A 109 -0.86 1.77 5.60
N ALA A 110 -1.64 2.08 6.62
CA ALA A 110 -1.20 2.93 7.72
C ALA A 110 -1.22 2.12 9.01
N TYR A 111 -0.25 2.35 9.86
CA TYR A 111 -0.19 1.79 11.20
C TYR A 111 0.63 2.71 12.10
N ASP A 112 0.07 3.03 13.27
CA ASP A 112 0.66 3.98 14.20
C ASP A 112 1.03 5.29 13.46
N ASP A 113 2.22 5.78 13.63
CA ASP A 113 2.73 7.00 13.00
C ASP A 113 3.28 6.79 11.58
N TYR A 114 3.02 5.65 10.93
CA TYR A 114 3.60 5.32 9.64
C TYR A 114 2.57 5.08 8.54
N LEU A 115 2.88 5.57 7.34
CA LEU A 115 2.17 5.27 6.10
C LEU A 115 3.11 4.51 5.15
N TYR A 116 2.71 3.32 4.77
CA TYR A 116 3.48 2.44 3.89
C TYR A 116 2.88 2.45 2.49
N CYS A 117 3.73 2.65 1.50
CA CYS A 117 3.36 2.66 0.09
C CYS A 117 4.25 1.67 -0.67
N VAL A 118 3.65 0.79 -1.45
CA VAL A 118 4.39 -0.16 -2.30
C VAL A 118 3.95 0.05 -3.74
N ALA A 119 4.91 0.23 -4.63
CA ALA A 119 4.67 0.49 -6.03
C ALA A 119 5.22 -0.60 -6.94
N ASN A 120 4.48 -0.85 -8.00
CA ASN A 120 4.90 -1.73 -9.07
C ASN A 120 5.61 -0.92 -10.16
N GLU A 121 6.91 -0.71 -9.99
CA GLU A 121 7.74 -0.08 -11.02
C GLU A 121 8.43 -1.15 -11.87
N LYS A 122 8.43 -0.96 -13.20
CA LYS A 122 9.11 -1.87 -14.13
C LYS A 122 10.57 -2.04 -13.72
N LYS A 123 10.96 -3.20 -13.21
CA LYS A 123 12.31 -3.60 -12.82
C LYS A 123 12.78 -3.25 -11.41
N THR A 124 11.94 -2.70 -10.56
CA THR A 124 12.36 -2.27 -9.24
C THR A 124 11.28 -2.60 -8.22
N ILE A 125 11.65 -3.20 -7.10
CA ILE A 125 10.80 -3.20 -5.92
C ILE A 125 10.94 -1.81 -5.30
N GLY A 126 9.87 -1.04 -5.33
CA GLY A 126 9.79 0.25 -4.66
C GLY A 126 8.83 0.17 -3.48
N ALA A 127 9.35 0.41 -2.29
CA ALA A 127 8.52 0.59 -1.10
C ALA A 127 8.95 1.87 -0.40
N ASN A 128 7.99 2.69 -0.03
CA ASN A 128 8.23 3.87 0.81
C ASN A 128 7.52 3.74 2.14
N VAL A 129 8.12 4.25 3.19
CA VAL A 129 7.48 4.55 4.47
C VAL A 129 7.54 6.05 4.72
N VAL A 130 6.42 6.60 5.11
CA VAL A 130 6.29 7.99 5.54
C VAL A 130 6.07 8.00 7.04
N HIS A 131 6.95 8.65 7.79
CA HIS A 131 6.72 8.93 9.20
C HIS A 131 5.82 10.16 9.33
N LEU A 132 4.56 9.96 9.66
CA LEU A 132 3.50 10.99 9.60
C LEU A 132 3.79 12.25 10.44
N PRO A 133 4.35 12.17 11.66
CA PRO A 133 4.65 13.35 12.46
C PRO A 133 5.72 14.27 11.84
N THR A 134 6.77 13.70 11.24
CA THR A 134 7.88 14.45 10.66
C THR A 134 7.79 14.62 9.16
N MET A 135 6.93 13.85 8.49
CA MET A 135 6.81 13.75 7.04
C MET A 135 8.10 13.27 6.35
N GLU A 136 8.98 12.63 7.12
CA GLU A 136 10.18 11.99 6.58
C GLU A 136 9.78 10.76 5.74
N VAL A 137 10.37 10.65 4.55
CA VAL A 137 10.14 9.52 3.66
C VAL A 137 11.43 8.70 3.56
N LYS A 138 11.34 7.41 3.85
CA LYS A 138 12.40 6.44 3.58
C LYS A 138 11.94 5.46 2.51
N GLY A 139 12.87 4.93 1.73
CA GLY A 139 12.53 4.00 0.65
C GLY A 139 13.47 2.81 0.58
N ILE A 140 12.92 1.66 0.25
CA ILE A 140 13.65 0.46 -0.16
C ILE A 140 13.51 0.35 -1.67
N TYR A 141 14.64 0.32 -2.38
CA TYR A 141 14.69 0.15 -3.82
C TYR A 141 15.61 -1.03 -4.12
N LEU A 142 15.03 -2.07 -4.70
CA LEU A 142 15.76 -3.25 -5.12
C LEU A 142 15.80 -3.25 -6.65
N GLU A 143 16.91 -2.78 -7.19
CA GLU A 143 17.17 -2.78 -8.64
C GLU A 143 17.34 -4.21 -9.16
N ASP A 144 17.06 -4.41 -10.46
CA ASP A 144 17.18 -5.71 -11.17
C ASP A 144 16.17 -6.79 -10.75
N TYR A 145 15.15 -6.46 -9.98
CA TYR A 145 14.05 -7.35 -9.69
C TYR A 145 12.86 -7.04 -10.59
N TYR A 146 12.63 -7.90 -11.58
CA TYR A 146 11.39 -7.85 -12.36
C TYR A 146 10.25 -8.35 -11.51
N ILE A 147 9.47 -7.42 -10.97
CA ILE A 147 8.24 -7.75 -10.30
C ILE A 147 7.13 -7.69 -11.32
N GLU A 148 6.44 -8.80 -11.51
CA GLU A 148 5.23 -8.82 -12.31
C GLU A 148 4.05 -8.36 -11.46
N GLN A 149 4.05 -8.70 -10.18
CA GLN A 149 2.97 -8.34 -9.28
C GLN A 149 3.40 -8.38 -7.82
N TYR A 150 3.05 -7.34 -7.06
CA TYR A 150 3.02 -7.45 -5.60
C TYR A 150 1.89 -8.38 -5.17
N ALA A 151 2.17 -9.24 -4.22
CA ALA A 151 1.21 -10.18 -3.69
C ALA A 151 0.47 -9.61 -2.48
N PHE A 152 1.19 -8.94 -1.59
CA PHE A 152 0.64 -8.35 -0.37
C PHE A 152 1.57 -7.30 0.26
N LEU A 153 0.98 -6.51 1.11
CA LEU A 153 1.62 -5.65 2.11
C LEU A 153 0.92 -5.94 3.44
N GLU A 154 1.65 -6.44 4.44
CA GLU A 154 1.09 -6.82 5.73
C GLU A 154 1.91 -6.30 6.89
N ILE A 155 1.24 -5.97 8.00
CA ILE A 155 1.86 -5.44 9.21
C ILE A 155 1.67 -6.46 10.34
N ASP A 156 2.78 -6.94 10.87
CA ASP A 156 2.82 -7.77 12.06
C ASP A 156 3.04 -6.85 13.28
N THR A 157 1.94 -6.48 13.90
CA THR A 157 1.92 -5.54 15.02
C THR A 157 2.55 -6.07 16.29
N LEU A 158 2.61 -7.41 16.45
CA LEU A 158 3.20 -8.04 17.62
C LEU A 158 4.74 -8.05 17.57
N ASN A 159 5.30 -8.26 16.40
CA ASN A 159 6.75 -8.27 16.21
C ASN A 159 7.27 -6.96 15.61
N GLU A 160 6.44 -5.93 15.53
CA GLU A 160 6.76 -4.60 15.02
C GLU A 160 7.48 -4.62 13.67
N ARG A 161 6.96 -5.41 12.73
CA ARG A 161 7.56 -5.59 11.41
C ARG A 161 6.57 -5.45 10.27
N LEU A 162 7.11 -5.13 9.11
CA LEU A 162 6.40 -5.03 7.84
C LEU A 162 6.81 -6.19 6.93
N LEU A 163 5.82 -6.84 6.32
CA LEU A 163 6.01 -7.92 5.38
C LEU A 163 5.49 -7.51 4.00
N ILE A 164 6.36 -7.49 3.00
CA ILE A 164 5.99 -7.19 1.62
C ILE A 164 6.32 -8.42 0.77
N GLY A 165 5.29 -9.03 0.19
CA GLY A 165 5.43 -10.15 -0.73
C GLY A 165 5.32 -9.73 -2.17
N ALA A 166 6.21 -10.22 -3.01
CA ALA A 166 6.19 -9.98 -4.45
C ALA A 166 6.48 -11.26 -5.25
N LEU A 167 5.80 -11.41 -6.38
CA LEU A 167 6.12 -12.43 -7.36
C LEU A 167 7.16 -11.85 -8.31
N HIS A 168 8.27 -12.52 -8.40
CA HIS A 168 9.44 -12.10 -9.19
C HIS A 168 9.70 -13.07 -10.34
N PHE A 169 9.95 -12.51 -11.52
CA PHE A 169 10.36 -13.27 -12.71
C PHE A 169 11.80 -12.86 -13.07
N PRO A 170 12.77 -13.75 -12.91
CA PRO A 170 14.19 -13.38 -13.01
C PRO A 170 14.64 -12.89 -14.38
N LYS A 171 13.98 -13.22 -15.48
CA LYS A 171 14.17 -12.66 -16.83
C LYS A 171 13.07 -13.11 -17.80
N VAL A 172 12.88 -12.37 -18.88
CA VAL A 172 11.83 -12.62 -19.91
C VAL A 172 11.90 -14.02 -20.54
N HIS A 173 13.00 -14.74 -20.38
CA HIS A 173 13.25 -16.06 -20.99
C HIS A 173 13.52 -17.18 -19.98
N GLU A 174 13.65 -16.85 -18.70
CA GLU A 174 13.77 -17.88 -17.67
C GLU A 174 12.39 -18.16 -17.10
N ALA A 175 11.98 -19.41 -17.23
CA ALA A 175 10.62 -19.85 -16.98
C ALA A 175 10.26 -19.94 -15.49
N LEU A 176 10.99 -19.28 -14.59
CA LEU A 176 10.92 -19.52 -13.18
C LEU A 176 10.45 -18.27 -12.42
N SER A 177 9.27 -18.33 -11.80
CA SER A 177 8.84 -17.31 -10.86
C SER A 177 9.39 -17.64 -9.48
N THR A 178 10.01 -16.66 -8.84
CA THR A 178 10.40 -16.76 -7.44
C THR A 178 9.53 -15.86 -6.59
N PHE A 179 9.28 -16.25 -5.38
CA PHE A 179 8.61 -15.41 -4.41
C PHE A 179 9.66 -14.63 -3.61
N ALA A 180 9.57 -13.32 -3.62
CA ALA A 180 10.41 -12.43 -2.82
C ALA A 180 9.60 -11.93 -1.62
N LEU A 181 10.16 -12.08 -0.42
CA LEU A 181 9.64 -11.51 0.81
C LEU A 181 10.63 -10.49 1.35
N ILE A 182 10.17 -9.25 1.49
CA ILE A 182 10.86 -8.24 2.27
C ILE A 182 10.29 -8.29 3.68
N ASP A 183 11.16 -8.55 4.64
CA ASP A 183 10.87 -8.52 6.08
C ASP A 183 11.66 -7.35 6.67
N SER A 184 10.96 -6.33 7.15
CA SER A 184 11.54 -5.05 7.58
C SER A 184 10.99 -4.65 8.94
N ASP A 185 11.75 -3.88 9.70
CA ASP A 185 11.21 -3.09 10.80
C ASP A 185 10.22 -2.03 10.30
N LEU A 186 9.37 -1.51 11.17
CA LEU A 186 8.32 -0.56 10.79
C LEU A 186 8.85 0.75 10.19
N GLY A 187 10.06 1.16 10.55
CA GLY A 187 10.69 2.40 10.09
C GLY A 187 11.60 2.25 8.86
N PHE A 188 11.71 1.07 8.26
CA PHE A 188 12.65 0.77 7.17
C PHE A 188 14.10 1.08 7.51
N ASN A 189 14.50 0.93 8.78
CA ASN A 189 15.89 1.09 9.18
C ASN A 189 16.70 -0.16 8.88
N GLU A 190 16.07 -1.33 9.07
CA GLU A 190 16.64 -2.64 8.78
C GLU A 190 15.65 -3.47 7.98
N TYR A 191 16.11 -4.14 6.95
CA TYR A 191 15.29 -5.08 6.18
C TYR A 191 16.11 -6.26 5.67
N ALA A 192 15.44 -7.38 5.49
CA ALA A 192 15.97 -8.58 4.86
C ALA A 192 15.15 -8.93 3.62
N LEU A 193 15.81 -9.14 2.51
CA LEU A 193 15.20 -9.71 1.33
C LEU A 193 15.42 -11.22 1.35
N LYS A 194 14.33 -11.96 1.27
CA LYS A 194 14.33 -13.43 1.19
C LYS A 194 13.73 -13.83 -0.14
N GLN A 195 14.47 -14.61 -0.87
CA GLN A 195 14.01 -15.26 -2.09
C GLN A 195 13.74 -16.72 -1.79
N TYR A 196 12.61 -17.19 -2.26
CA TYR A 196 12.27 -18.59 -2.17
C TYR A 196 12.49 -19.20 -3.53
N PRO A 197 13.57 -20.02 -3.66
CA PRO A 197 13.81 -20.76 -4.87
C PRO A 197 12.67 -21.76 -5.08
N GLU A 198 12.44 -22.06 -6.32
CA GLU A 198 11.53 -23.11 -6.69
C GLU A 198 11.95 -24.44 -6.11
N SER A 199 11.00 -25.16 -5.57
CA SER A 199 11.15 -26.59 -5.42
C SER A 199 10.65 -27.27 -6.70
N ASP A 200 11.56 -27.91 -7.44
CA ASP A 200 11.27 -28.89 -8.49
C ASP A 200 10.02 -28.65 -9.37
N GLY A 201 9.99 -27.49 -10.04
CA GLY A 201 8.93 -27.19 -11.02
C GLY A 201 7.61 -26.70 -10.45
N ILE A 202 7.58 -26.26 -9.21
CA ILE A 202 6.42 -25.57 -8.61
C ILE A 202 6.56 -24.06 -8.81
N TRP A 203 5.51 -23.42 -9.34
CA TRP A 203 5.41 -21.99 -9.55
C TRP A 203 4.40 -21.39 -8.61
N LEU A 204 4.82 -20.43 -7.84
CA LEU A 204 3.89 -19.65 -7.03
C LEU A 204 3.20 -18.63 -7.94
N THR A 205 1.89 -18.72 -8.06
CA THR A 205 1.09 -17.85 -8.93
C THR A 205 0.31 -16.78 -8.16
N GLY A 206 0.32 -16.85 -6.86
CA GLY A 206 -0.28 -15.88 -5.97
C GLY A 206 0.12 -16.13 -4.53
N ALA A 207 0.10 -15.10 -3.72
CA ALA A 207 0.35 -15.19 -2.29
C ALA A 207 -0.54 -14.21 -1.52
N ARG A 208 -0.94 -14.61 -0.32
CA ARG A 208 -1.54 -13.79 0.72
C ARG A 208 -0.83 -14.06 2.02
N CYS A 209 -0.78 -13.07 2.87
CA CYS A 209 -0.22 -13.19 4.20
C CYS A 209 -1.35 -13.08 5.23
N ALA A 210 -1.32 -13.93 6.23
CA ALA A 210 -2.14 -13.80 7.43
C ALA A 210 -1.21 -13.79 8.64
N VAL A 211 -1.39 -12.82 9.51
CA VAL A 211 -0.69 -12.73 10.80
C VAL A 211 -1.71 -13.06 11.88
N SER A 212 -1.37 -14.04 12.73
CA SER A 212 -2.22 -14.42 13.86
C SER A 212 -2.02 -13.47 15.04
N ASP A 213 -2.95 -13.50 16.00
CA ASP A 213 -2.83 -12.75 17.26
C ASP A 213 -1.61 -13.18 18.11
N SER A 214 -0.99 -14.32 17.82
CA SER A 214 0.25 -14.78 18.43
C SER A 214 1.52 -14.35 17.66
N GLY A 215 1.38 -13.61 16.55
CA GLY A 215 2.49 -13.21 15.69
C GLY A 215 3.00 -14.31 14.77
N ASP A 216 2.30 -15.45 14.69
CA ASP A 216 2.61 -16.47 13.68
C ASP A 216 2.15 -15.97 12.30
N VAL A 217 3.03 -16.05 11.32
CA VAL A 217 2.75 -15.66 9.95
C VAL A 217 2.51 -16.88 9.09
N LEU A 218 1.43 -16.87 8.34
CA LEU A 218 1.09 -17.88 7.37
C LEU A 218 0.99 -17.27 5.99
N LEU A 219 1.79 -17.75 5.04
CA LEU A 219 1.66 -17.43 3.63
C LEU A 219 0.80 -18.47 2.95
N VAL A 220 -0.29 -18.04 2.32
CA VAL A 220 -1.23 -18.90 1.59
C VAL A 220 -1.32 -18.41 0.16
N GLY A 221 -1.30 -19.32 -0.78
CA GLY A 221 -1.40 -18.93 -2.18
C GLY A 221 -1.67 -20.12 -3.09
N THR A 222 -1.53 -19.86 -4.38
CA THR A 222 -1.75 -20.86 -5.43
C THR A 222 -0.45 -21.16 -6.15
N TYR A 223 -0.33 -22.37 -6.65
CA TYR A 223 0.83 -22.80 -7.43
C TYR A 223 0.44 -23.57 -8.69
N ASN A 224 1.40 -23.70 -9.59
CA ASN A 224 1.28 -24.47 -10.81
C ASN A 224 2.50 -25.41 -10.98
N HIS A 225 2.30 -26.60 -11.51
CA HIS A 225 3.38 -27.58 -11.76
C HIS A 225 3.96 -27.51 -13.19
N ASN A 226 3.39 -26.74 -14.08
CA ASN A 226 3.74 -26.84 -15.48
C ASN A 226 4.59 -25.66 -15.97
N THR A 227 5.85 -25.93 -16.27
CA THR A 227 6.83 -24.96 -16.75
C THR A 227 6.53 -24.46 -18.16
N GLU A 228 5.78 -25.18 -18.97
CA GLU A 228 5.56 -24.86 -20.38
C GLU A 228 4.41 -23.89 -20.65
N LYS A 229 3.52 -23.65 -19.67
CA LYS A 229 2.31 -22.85 -19.88
C LYS A 229 2.20 -21.67 -18.93
N ARG A 230 3.00 -20.66 -19.17
CA ARG A 230 2.90 -19.34 -18.52
C ARG A 230 1.52 -18.68 -18.59
N LEU A 231 0.62 -19.19 -19.40
CA LEU A 231 -0.65 -18.57 -19.76
C LEU A 231 -1.88 -19.32 -19.26
N SER A 232 -1.73 -20.40 -18.50
CA SER A 232 -2.92 -21.04 -17.98
C SER A 232 -3.33 -20.38 -16.67
N ASN A 233 -4.51 -19.77 -16.66
CA ASN A 233 -5.23 -19.35 -15.44
C ASN A 233 -5.66 -20.56 -14.58
N LEU A 234 -5.10 -21.73 -14.84
CA LEU A 234 -5.40 -22.99 -14.15
C LEU A 234 -4.34 -23.20 -13.08
N HIS A 235 -4.72 -22.97 -11.84
CA HIS A 235 -3.91 -23.32 -10.69
C HIS A 235 -3.95 -24.83 -10.46
N THR A 236 -2.79 -25.43 -10.20
CA THR A 236 -2.67 -26.86 -9.91
C THR A 236 -3.05 -27.16 -8.46
N GLY A 237 -2.78 -26.24 -7.55
CA GLY A 237 -3.08 -26.42 -6.14
C GLY A 237 -2.95 -25.14 -5.31
N VAL A 238 -3.12 -25.33 -4.02
CA VAL A 238 -2.98 -24.30 -2.98
C VAL A 238 -1.85 -24.72 -2.06
N TYR A 239 -1.05 -23.75 -1.62
CA TYR A 239 -0.03 -23.96 -0.61
C TYR A 239 -0.31 -23.14 0.65
N ALA A 240 0.23 -23.60 1.77
CA ALA A 240 0.23 -22.86 3.04
C ALA A 240 1.59 -23.05 3.70
N LEU A 241 2.34 -21.96 3.85
CA LEU A 241 3.70 -21.97 4.36
C LEU A 241 3.79 -21.14 5.64
N PRO A 242 4.13 -21.75 6.77
CA PRO A 242 4.43 -20.97 7.98
C PRO A 242 5.74 -20.20 7.81
N TYR A 243 5.73 -18.93 8.22
CA TYR A 243 6.92 -18.11 8.29
C TYR A 243 7.22 -17.78 9.75
N ARG A 244 8.31 -18.30 10.27
CA ARG A 244 8.70 -18.19 11.67
C ARG A 244 10.19 -17.90 11.80
N ASN A 245 10.55 -17.00 12.71
CA ASN A 245 11.96 -16.65 13.01
C ASN A 245 12.78 -16.35 11.74
N GLY A 246 12.17 -15.64 10.79
CA GLY A 246 12.83 -15.30 9.54
C GLY A 246 13.01 -16.46 8.56
N LYS A 247 12.37 -17.59 8.77
CA LYS A 247 12.44 -18.77 7.90
C LYS A 247 11.07 -19.21 7.45
N MET A 248 10.96 -19.55 6.18
CA MET A 248 9.77 -20.18 5.62
C MET A 248 9.83 -21.70 5.86
N GLY A 249 8.70 -22.31 6.19
CA GLY A 249 8.57 -23.74 6.21
C GLY A 249 8.65 -24.35 4.79
N GLU A 250 8.72 -25.66 4.73
CA GLU A 250 8.70 -26.42 3.48
C GLU A 250 7.26 -26.57 2.95
N ILE A 251 7.13 -26.63 1.62
CA ILE A 251 5.86 -26.90 0.91
C ILE A 251 5.50 -28.38 1.03
#